data_8c955e0143f3c661f2e0e6568c21ce59
#
_entry.id   8c955e0143f3c661f2e0e6568c21ce59
#
_cell.length_a   1.000
_cell.length_b   1.000
_cell.length_c   1.000
_cell.angle_alpha   90.00
_cell.angle_beta   90.00
_cell.angle_gamma   90.00
#
_symmetry.space_group_name_H-M   'P 1'
#
loop_
_entity.id
_entity.type
_entity.pdbx_description
1 polymer ?
#
loop_
_entity_poly.entity_id
_entity_poly.type
_entity_poly.pdbx_seq_one_letter_code
_entity_poly.pdbx_strand_id
1 'polypeptide(L)'
;ASQDETKGVLTGELIEIDAGSISMVAIDGFRLAIKRIPSNLNLEEKKVVVPVKTLQEVTRLSSNENCNFRIMFDERSVSFSVDDTIINSRVLEGKFLNYRQIIPKEFMTRIKINNSEFISSLERAMLVSNNNLVKLTIAEDNIRINAKNAEIGDLEEDIPVDQEGR
;
A
#
# COMPACT_ATOMS: atom_id res chain seq x y z
N ALA A 1 1.82 -5.73 -2.17
CA ALA A 1 2.30 -7.11 -2.10
C ALA A 1 3.60 -7.29 -2.89
N SER A 2 4.40 -8.30 -2.55
CA SER A 2 5.65 -8.60 -3.24
C SER A 2 5.39 -9.19 -4.64
N GLN A 3 6.23 -8.83 -5.60
CA GLN A 3 6.26 -9.47 -6.91
C GLN A 3 7.17 -10.70 -6.95
N ASP A 4 8.00 -10.90 -5.92
CA ASP A 4 8.90 -12.02 -5.76
C ASP A 4 8.13 -13.24 -5.23
N GLU A 5 7.89 -14.23 -6.08
CA GLU A 5 7.13 -15.44 -5.76
C GLU A 5 7.76 -16.27 -4.63
N THR A 6 9.07 -16.10 -4.36
CA THR A 6 9.75 -16.80 -3.27
C THR A 6 9.33 -16.31 -1.88
N LYS A 7 8.69 -15.15 -1.80
CA LYS A 7 8.23 -14.54 -0.53
C LYS A 7 6.89 -15.06 -0.02
N GLY A 8 6.35 -16.12 -0.62
CA GLY A 8 5.17 -16.84 -0.13
C GLY A 8 3.98 -15.92 0.15
N VAL A 9 3.51 -15.87 1.40
CA VAL A 9 2.33 -15.07 1.80
C VAL A 9 2.44 -13.58 1.51
N LEU A 10 3.65 -13.03 1.32
CA LEU A 10 3.84 -11.62 0.98
C LEU A 10 3.53 -11.31 -0.50
N THR A 11 3.29 -12.31 -1.33
CA THR A 11 2.77 -12.15 -2.69
C THR A 11 1.27 -11.90 -2.74
N GLY A 12 0.61 -12.02 -1.59
CA GLY A 12 -0.81 -11.70 -1.39
C GLY A 12 -1.02 -10.48 -0.52
N GLU A 13 -2.28 -10.16 -0.32
CA GLU A 13 -2.77 -9.15 0.60
C GLU A 13 -3.58 -9.80 1.69
N LEU A 14 -3.33 -9.41 2.94
CA LEU A 14 -4.13 -9.83 4.08
C LEU A 14 -5.46 -9.07 4.08
N ILE A 15 -6.55 -9.80 4.08
CA ILE A 15 -7.87 -9.28 4.44
C ILE A 15 -8.11 -9.68 5.89
N GLU A 16 -8.25 -8.70 6.76
CA GLU A 16 -8.52 -8.88 8.18
C GLU A 16 -9.87 -8.27 8.52
N ILE A 17 -10.75 -9.10 9.05
CA ILE A 17 -12.07 -8.70 9.55
C ILE A 17 -11.99 -8.74 11.08
N ASP A 18 -12.16 -7.59 11.69
CA ASP A 18 -12.23 -7.40 13.14
C ASP A 18 -13.65 -6.91 13.53
N ALA A 19 -13.97 -6.95 14.82
CA ALA A 19 -15.18 -6.32 15.33
C ALA A 19 -15.21 -4.82 14.98
N GLY A 20 -16.01 -4.45 13.98
CA GLY A 20 -16.24 -3.07 13.55
C GLY A 20 -15.32 -2.54 12.45
N SER A 21 -14.46 -3.36 11.84
CA SER A 21 -13.66 -2.92 10.69
C SER A 21 -13.21 -4.06 9.77
N ILE A 22 -13.00 -3.71 8.50
CA ILE A 22 -12.34 -4.55 7.52
C ILE A 22 -11.04 -3.85 7.13
N SER A 23 -9.92 -4.55 7.20
CA SER A 23 -8.61 -4.03 6.84
C SER A 23 -8.00 -4.85 5.71
N MET A 24 -7.39 -4.18 4.74
CA MET A 24 -6.55 -4.77 3.72
C MET A 24 -5.11 -4.34 3.96
N VAL A 25 -4.18 -5.30 3.97
CA VAL A 25 -2.77 -5.06 4.29
C VAL A 25 -1.87 -5.72 3.27
N ALA A 26 -0.99 -4.94 2.69
CA ALA A 26 0.03 -5.39 1.73
C ALA A 26 1.43 -5.03 2.22
N ILE A 27 2.38 -5.96 2.08
CA ILE A 27 3.79 -5.77 2.45
C ILE A 27 4.65 -6.35 1.32
N ASP A 28 5.74 -5.67 0.97
CA ASP A 28 6.70 -6.19 -0.02
C ASP A 28 8.14 -6.31 0.52
N GLY A 29 8.34 -6.05 1.81
CA GLY A 29 9.64 -6.08 2.49
C GLY A 29 10.28 -4.70 2.68
N PHE A 30 9.86 -3.69 1.92
CA PHE A 30 10.34 -2.29 2.01
C PHE A 30 9.24 -1.33 2.42
N ARG A 31 8.00 -1.63 2.06
CA ARG A 31 6.83 -0.76 2.27
C ARG A 31 5.64 -1.58 2.76
N LEU A 32 4.83 -0.92 3.55
CA LEU A 32 3.59 -1.43 4.11
C LEU A 32 2.45 -0.50 3.70
N ALA A 33 1.41 -1.05 3.11
CA ALA A 33 0.17 -0.33 2.82
C ALA A 33 -0.97 -0.93 3.65
N ILE A 34 -1.79 -0.07 4.27
CA ILE A 34 -2.97 -0.47 5.04
C ILE A 34 -4.13 0.40 4.62
N LYS A 35 -5.24 -0.23 4.26
CA LYS A 35 -6.54 0.42 4.11
C LYS A 35 -7.49 -0.20 5.11
N ARG A 36 -8.08 0.64 5.98
CA ARG A 36 -9.10 0.24 6.94
C ARG A 36 -10.42 0.91 6.61
N ILE A 37 -11.49 0.15 6.63
CA ILE A 37 -12.86 0.61 6.40
C ILE A 37 -13.66 0.27 7.66
N PRO A 38 -14.31 1.23 8.32
CA PRO A 38 -15.24 0.95 9.40
C PRO A 38 -16.38 0.06 8.87
N SER A 39 -16.80 -0.90 9.65
CA SER A 39 -17.93 -1.79 9.33
C SER A 39 -18.83 -1.93 10.54
N ASN A 40 -20.11 -1.66 10.34
CA ASN A 40 -21.13 -1.88 11.36
C ASN A 40 -21.75 -3.29 11.27
N LEU A 41 -21.22 -4.13 10.38
CA LEU A 41 -21.69 -5.51 10.23
C LEU A 41 -21.12 -6.34 11.38
N ASN A 42 -22.00 -7.18 11.98
CA ASN A 42 -21.56 -8.16 12.96
C ASN A 42 -20.95 -9.36 12.21
N LEU A 43 -19.70 -9.21 11.79
CA LEU A 43 -18.96 -10.23 11.06
C LEU A 43 -18.09 -11.02 12.03
N GLU A 44 -17.95 -12.32 11.78
CA GLU A 44 -16.96 -13.14 12.47
C GLU A 44 -15.54 -12.66 12.16
N GLU A 45 -14.67 -12.64 13.17
CA GLU A 45 -13.27 -12.32 12.99
C GLU A 45 -12.62 -13.32 12.04
N LYS A 46 -11.99 -12.79 11.00
CA LYS A 46 -11.35 -13.63 9.99
C LYS A 46 -10.09 -12.98 9.44
N LYS A 47 -9.09 -13.81 9.12
CA LYS A 47 -7.84 -13.39 8.49
C LYS A 47 -7.54 -14.34 7.35
N VAL A 48 -7.47 -13.80 6.14
CA VAL A 48 -7.15 -14.57 4.94
C VAL A 48 -6.14 -13.80 4.10
N VAL A 49 -5.21 -14.51 3.47
CA VAL A 49 -4.26 -13.90 2.52
C VAL A 49 -4.69 -14.27 1.11
N VAL A 50 -5.05 -13.28 0.33
CA VAL A 50 -5.53 -13.45 -1.05
C VAL A 50 -4.41 -13.09 -2.01
N PRO A 51 -4.13 -13.92 -3.04
CA PRO A 51 -3.13 -13.61 -4.04
C PRO A 51 -3.38 -12.24 -4.69
N VAL A 52 -2.34 -11.41 -4.82
CA VAL A 52 -2.48 -10.06 -5.40
C VAL A 52 -3.02 -10.10 -6.84
N LYS A 53 -2.68 -11.12 -7.62
CA LYS A 53 -3.20 -11.30 -8.99
C LYS A 53 -4.72 -11.42 -9.00
N THR A 54 -5.31 -12.13 -8.03
CA THR A 54 -6.77 -12.23 -7.87
C THR A 54 -7.39 -10.87 -7.57
N LEU A 55 -6.80 -10.12 -6.61
CA LEU A 55 -7.31 -8.80 -6.24
C LEU A 55 -7.19 -7.77 -7.38
N GLN A 56 -6.16 -7.86 -8.20
CA GLN A 56 -6.02 -7.04 -9.41
C GLN A 56 -7.15 -7.31 -10.41
N GLU A 57 -7.52 -8.58 -10.65
CA GLU A 57 -8.66 -8.90 -11.51
C GLU A 57 -9.98 -8.43 -10.90
N VAL A 58 -10.17 -8.60 -9.60
CA VAL A 58 -11.34 -8.06 -8.87
C VAL A 58 -11.42 -6.54 -9.05
N THR A 59 -10.31 -5.83 -8.86
CA THR A 59 -10.25 -4.37 -9.02
C THR A 59 -10.59 -3.95 -10.45
N ARG A 60 -10.09 -4.67 -11.45
CA ARG A 60 -10.37 -4.40 -12.87
C ARG A 60 -11.87 -4.54 -13.19
N LEU A 61 -12.54 -5.54 -12.62
CA LEU A 61 -13.97 -5.77 -12.84
C LEU A 61 -14.85 -4.81 -12.04
N SER A 62 -14.42 -4.39 -10.85
CA SER A 62 -15.15 -3.49 -9.95
C SER A 62 -14.84 -2.00 -10.18
N SER A 63 -14.37 -1.62 -11.36
CA SER A 63 -14.05 -0.22 -11.69
C SER A 63 -15.27 0.70 -11.76
N ASN A 64 -16.47 0.13 -11.87
CA ASN A 64 -17.73 0.87 -11.83
C ASN A 64 -18.20 1.05 -10.36
N GLU A 65 -18.40 2.29 -9.93
CA GLU A 65 -18.82 2.63 -8.54
C GLU A 65 -20.20 2.03 -8.16
N ASN A 66 -21.02 1.68 -9.12
CA ASN A 66 -22.37 1.14 -8.93
C ASN A 66 -22.44 -0.40 -9.05
N CYS A 67 -21.31 -1.11 -9.06
CA CYS A 67 -21.33 -2.56 -9.16
C CYS A 67 -21.83 -3.23 -7.85
N ASN A 68 -22.55 -4.33 -7.99
CA ASN A 68 -22.87 -5.19 -6.85
C ASN A 68 -21.65 -6.03 -6.51
N PHE A 69 -21.09 -5.81 -5.32
CA PHE A 69 -19.90 -6.48 -4.86
C PHE A 69 -20.16 -7.35 -3.64
N ARG A 70 -19.74 -8.61 -3.70
CA ARG A 70 -19.87 -9.57 -2.59
C ARG A 70 -18.58 -10.36 -2.43
N ILE A 71 -18.18 -10.59 -1.18
CA ILE A 71 -17.07 -11.47 -0.82
C ILE A 71 -17.62 -12.63 0.01
N MET A 72 -17.23 -13.84 -0.33
CA MET A 72 -17.55 -15.05 0.44
C MET A 72 -16.24 -15.75 0.80
N PHE A 73 -16.09 -16.08 2.06
CA PHE A 73 -14.92 -16.77 2.59
C PHE A 73 -15.27 -18.21 2.94
N ASP A 74 -14.40 -19.12 2.53
CA ASP A 74 -14.39 -20.51 2.94
C ASP A 74 -13.08 -20.82 3.67
N GLU A 75 -12.85 -22.07 4.10
CA GLU A 75 -11.63 -22.47 4.84
C GLU A 75 -10.35 -22.25 4.01
N ARG A 76 -10.39 -22.54 2.71
CA ARG A 76 -9.22 -22.50 1.82
C ARG A 76 -9.41 -21.68 0.55
N SER A 77 -10.53 -21.01 0.44
CA SER A 77 -10.87 -20.24 -0.74
C SER A 77 -11.61 -18.95 -0.41
N VAL A 78 -11.56 -18.03 -1.34
CA VAL A 78 -12.34 -16.81 -1.32
C VAL A 78 -13.01 -16.63 -2.68
N SER A 79 -14.26 -16.24 -2.68
CA SER A 79 -15.05 -15.95 -3.87
C SER A 79 -15.44 -14.49 -3.89
N PHE A 80 -15.20 -13.83 -5.00
CA PHE A 80 -15.61 -12.45 -5.27
C PHE A 80 -16.68 -12.49 -6.34
N SER A 81 -17.83 -11.90 -6.08
CA SER A 81 -18.90 -11.70 -7.06
C SER A 81 -18.97 -10.22 -7.38
N VAL A 82 -18.81 -9.87 -8.63
CA VAL A 82 -18.93 -8.52 -9.17
C VAL A 82 -19.97 -8.57 -10.27
N ASP A 83 -21.16 -8.04 -10.01
CA ASP A 83 -22.35 -8.20 -10.84
C ASP A 83 -22.60 -9.67 -11.22
N ASP A 84 -22.54 -10.04 -12.48
CA ASP A 84 -22.75 -11.39 -12.99
C ASP A 84 -21.46 -12.24 -13.06
N THR A 85 -20.31 -11.68 -12.64
CA THR A 85 -19.03 -12.36 -12.71
C THR A 85 -18.59 -12.88 -11.34
N ILE A 86 -18.14 -14.14 -11.30
CA ILE A 86 -17.60 -14.76 -10.07
C ILE A 86 -16.15 -15.14 -10.29
N ILE A 87 -15.29 -14.67 -9.38
CA ILE A 87 -13.87 -15.03 -9.30
C ILE A 87 -13.67 -15.90 -8.05
N ASN A 88 -13.21 -17.12 -8.24
CA ASN A 88 -12.81 -18.00 -7.14
C ASN A 88 -11.29 -18.07 -7.06
N SER A 89 -10.75 -17.95 -5.86
CA SER A 89 -9.32 -18.03 -5.60
C SER A 89 -9.02 -18.87 -4.38
N ARG A 90 -7.92 -19.61 -4.42
CA ARG A 90 -7.36 -20.20 -3.20
C ARG A 90 -6.69 -19.10 -2.39
N VAL A 91 -6.80 -19.20 -1.06
CA VAL A 91 -6.03 -18.35 -0.16
C VAL A 91 -4.58 -18.85 -0.07
N LEU A 92 -3.64 -17.96 0.21
CA LEU A 92 -2.25 -18.33 0.47
C LEU A 92 -2.14 -18.89 1.89
N GLU A 93 -1.59 -20.08 2.01
CA GLU A 93 -1.34 -20.72 3.30
C GLU A 93 -0.08 -20.13 3.95
N GLY A 94 -0.14 -19.95 5.27
CA GLY A 94 0.97 -19.46 6.07
C GLY A 94 0.58 -18.30 6.98
N LYS A 95 1.48 -17.96 7.91
CA LYS A 95 1.26 -16.88 8.86
C LYS A 95 1.72 -15.54 8.25
N PHE A 96 0.80 -14.61 8.07
CA PHE A 96 1.15 -13.25 7.67
C PHE A 96 1.93 -12.54 8.79
N LEU A 97 2.82 -11.62 8.43
CA LEU A 97 3.61 -10.86 9.39
C LEU A 97 2.72 -10.05 10.33
N ASN A 98 3.15 -9.93 11.60
CA ASN A 98 2.48 -9.02 12.54
C ASN A 98 2.83 -7.57 12.21
N TYR A 99 2.16 -7.03 11.20
CA TYR A 99 2.41 -5.69 10.67
C TYR A 99 2.23 -4.56 11.70
N ARG A 100 1.39 -4.79 12.73
CA ARG A 100 1.18 -3.80 13.79
C ARG A 100 2.44 -3.52 14.61
N GLN A 101 3.37 -4.49 14.68
CA GLN A 101 4.66 -4.32 15.36
C GLN A 101 5.70 -3.60 14.50
N ILE A 102 5.51 -3.59 13.17
CA ILE A 102 6.42 -2.94 12.24
C ILE A 102 6.15 -1.43 12.15
N ILE A 103 4.92 -1.01 12.42
CA ILE A 103 4.52 0.40 12.36
C ILE A 103 5.15 1.14 13.55
N PRO A 104 5.97 2.18 13.29
CA PRO A 104 6.51 3.01 14.35
C PRO A 104 5.39 3.69 15.15
N LYS A 105 5.50 3.66 16.47
CA LYS A 105 4.55 4.34 17.36
C LYS A 105 4.91 5.80 17.61
N GLU A 106 6.19 6.10 17.47
CA GLU A 106 6.77 7.43 17.70
C GLU A 106 7.52 7.87 16.44
N PHE A 107 7.56 9.15 16.24
CA PHE A 107 8.33 9.79 15.16
C PHE A 107 9.02 11.04 15.74
N MET A 108 10.22 11.33 15.26
CA MET A 108 10.96 12.52 15.65
C MET A 108 10.52 13.74 14.87
N THR A 109 10.11 13.54 13.62
CA THR A 109 9.70 14.60 12.70
C THR A 109 8.44 14.20 11.96
N ARG A 110 7.48 15.12 11.86
CA ARG A 110 6.29 15.01 11.02
C ARG A 110 6.26 16.19 10.08
N ILE A 111 6.01 15.94 8.81
CA ILE A 111 5.82 16.98 7.82
C ILE A 111 4.44 16.86 7.18
N LYS A 112 3.85 18.01 6.84
CA LYS A 112 2.67 18.11 6.01
C LYS A 112 3.08 18.81 4.71
N ILE A 113 2.80 18.15 3.58
CA ILE A 113 3.25 18.58 2.26
C ILE A 113 2.09 18.58 1.28
N ASN A 114 2.13 19.47 0.29
CA ASN A 114 1.18 19.42 -0.82
C ASN A 114 1.46 18.19 -1.69
N ASN A 115 0.46 17.31 -1.83
CA ASN A 115 0.64 16.03 -2.51
C ASN A 115 0.97 16.19 -4.00
N SER A 116 0.33 17.14 -4.71
CA SER A 116 0.57 17.35 -6.14
C SER A 116 1.97 17.89 -6.43
N GLU A 117 2.47 18.82 -5.60
CA GLU A 117 3.83 19.34 -5.72
C GLU A 117 4.86 18.26 -5.44
N PHE A 118 4.65 17.46 -4.39
CA PHE A 118 5.56 16.38 -4.03
C PHE A 118 5.63 15.31 -5.12
N ILE A 119 4.50 14.89 -5.68
CA ILE A 119 4.46 13.92 -6.78
C ILE A 119 5.22 14.48 -7.99
N SER A 120 4.93 15.72 -8.41
CA SER A 120 5.58 16.33 -9.58
C SER A 120 7.10 16.48 -9.41
N SER A 121 7.57 16.81 -8.21
CA SER A 121 9.02 16.86 -7.91
C SER A 121 9.66 15.48 -7.93
N LEU A 122 8.99 14.47 -7.37
CA LEU A 122 9.49 13.09 -7.44
C LEU A 122 9.54 12.57 -8.87
N GLU A 123 8.55 12.87 -9.70
CA GLU A 123 8.53 12.50 -11.13
C GLU A 123 9.74 13.14 -11.87
N ARG A 124 10.03 14.41 -11.64
CA ARG A 124 11.24 15.06 -12.19
C ARG A 124 12.53 14.44 -11.66
N ALA A 125 12.59 14.18 -10.35
CA ALA A 125 13.76 13.53 -9.73
C ALA A 125 14.01 12.12 -10.29
N MET A 126 12.98 11.38 -10.59
CA MET A 126 13.08 10.04 -11.20
C MET A 126 13.70 10.07 -12.60
N LEU A 127 13.49 11.14 -13.39
CA LEU A 127 14.10 11.28 -14.72
C LEU A 127 15.62 11.41 -14.66
N VAL A 128 16.14 11.97 -13.56
CA VAL A 128 17.58 12.18 -13.35
C VAL A 128 18.19 11.06 -12.50
N SER A 129 17.40 10.41 -11.64
CA SER A 129 17.94 9.49 -10.64
C SER A 129 18.63 8.27 -11.26
N ASN A 130 19.80 7.91 -10.72
CA ASN A 130 20.41 6.61 -10.96
C ASN A 130 19.86 5.58 -9.98
N ASN A 131 19.56 4.38 -10.46
CA ASN A 131 19.03 3.27 -9.66
C ASN A 131 17.74 3.58 -8.89
N ASN A 132 16.92 4.52 -9.36
CA ASN A 132 15.67 4.96 -8.70
C ASN A 132 15.89 5.47 -7.26
N LEU A 133 17.08 6.01 -6.97
CA LEU A 133 17.43 6.55 -5.66
C LEU A 133 17.21 8.06 -5.62
N VAL A 134 16.29 8.49 -4.76
CA VAL A 134 16.02 9.89 -4.45
C VAL A 134 16.30 10.13 -2.97
N LYS A 135 17.12 11.13 -2.65
CA LYS A 135 17.40 11.53 -1.27
C LYS A 135 16.45 12.64 -0.86
N LEU A 136 15.80 12.45 0.28
CA LEU A 136 14.97 13.45 0.93
C LEU A 136 15.70 14.00 2.15
N THR A 137 15.83 15.32 2.25
CA THR A 137 16.41 16.01 3.41
C THR A 137 15.37 16.97 3.95
N ILE A 138 14.93 16.77 5.18
CA ILE A 138 13.94 17.63 5.85
C ILE A 138 14.71 18.77 6.53
N ALA A 139 14.32 20.00 6.26
CA ALA A 139 14.74 21.21 6.91
C ALA A 139 13.56 21.85 7.63
N GLU A 140 13.75 22.99 8.30
CA GLU A 140 12.76 23.59 9.20
C GLU A 140 11.43 23.93 8.50
N ASP A 141 11.48 24.42 7.26
CA ASP A 141 10.32 24.90 6.49
C ASP A 141 10.19 24.28 5.10
N ASN A 142 11.10 23.39 4.73
CA ASN A 142 11.10 22.73 3.43
C ASN A 142 11.59 21.27 3.50
N ILE A 143 11.25 20.51 2.47
CA ILE A 143 11.89 19.24 2.15
C ILE A 143 12.69 19.39 0.87
N ARG A 144 13.96 19.05 0.94
CA ARG A 144 14.86 19.03 -0.20
C ARG A 144 14.90 17.67 -0.85
N ILE A 145 14.67 17.64 -2.15
CA ILE A 145 14.69 16.45 -2.99
C ILE A 145 15.94 16.49 -3.83
N ASN A 146 16.82 15.49 -3.67
CA ASN A 146 18.04 15.36 -4.47
C ASN A 146 18.00 14.05 -5.27
N ALA A 147 18.32 14.15 -6.55
CA ALA A 147 18.63 13.02 -7.43
C ALA A 147 19.95 13.27 -8.14
N LYS A 148 20.75 12.22 -8.32
CA LYS A 148 22.08 12.33 -8.95
C LYS A 148 22.27 11.26 -10.00
N ASN A 149 22.89 11.69 -11.12
CA ASN A 149 23.30 10.79 -12.18
C ASN A 149 24.58 11.35 -12.82
N ALA A 150 25.62 10.53 -12.86
CA ALA A 150 26.93 10.95 -13.37
C ALA A 150 26.93 11.34 -14.86
N GLU A 151 25.96 10.85 -15.64
CA GLU A 151 25.87 11.08 -17.09
C GLU A 151 24.88 12.19 -17.45
N ILE A 152 23.80 12.37 -16.66
CA ILE A 152 22.71 13.29 -16.96
C ILE A 152 22.87 14.58 -16.16
N GLY A 153 23.38 14.49 -14.92
CA GLY A 153 23.52 15.61 -13.99
C GLY A 153 22.79 15.42 -12.68
N ASP A 154 22.66 16.50 -11.92
CA ASP A 154 22.05 16.51 -10.59
C ASP A 154 20.76 17.33 -10.62
N LEU A 155 19.76 16.89 -9.87
CA LEU A 155 18.55 17.65 -9.58
C LEU A 155 18.48 17.95 -8.08
N GLU A 156 18.18 19.20 -7.76
CA GLU A 156 17.89 19.64 -6.39
C GLU A 156 16.66 20.55 -6.42
N GLU A 157 15.64 20.20 -5.66
CA GLU A 157 14.40 20.95 -5.52
C GLU A 157 14.00 21.06 -4.06
N ASP A 158 13.52 22.22 -3.65
CA ASP A 158 12.98 22.50 -2.33
C ASP A 158 11.45 22.67 -2.42
N ILE A 159 10.70 21.96 -1.57
CA ILE A 159 9.24 22.06 -1.47
C ILE A 159 8.91 22.57 -0.07
N PRO A 160 8.06 23.61 0.06
CA PRO A 160 7.60 24.08 1.35
C PRO A 160 6.82 23.00 2.12
N VAL A 161 7.03 22.89 3.42
CA VAL A 161 6.34 21.97 4.30
C VAL A 161 5.97 22.63 5.62
N ASP A 162 4.86 22.16 6.23
CA ASP A 162 4.58 22.44 7.63
C ASP A 162 5.23 21.31 8.45
N GLN A 163 6.16 21.65 9.32
CA GLN A 163 6.89 20.71 10.15
C GLN A 163 6.45 20.75 11.60
N GLU A 164 6.30 19.57 12.21
CA GLU A 164 6.13 19.37 13.65
C GLU A 164 7.26 18.44 14.14
N GLY A 165 7.96 18.85 15.22
CA GLY A 165 9.08 18.08 15.80
C GLY A 165 10.45 18.62 15.37
N ARG A 166 11.48 17.79 15.61
CA ARG A 166 12.88 18.14 15.28
C ARG A 166 13.31 17.49 13.99
#